data_7b77a64e47a24e5289b16a88a1d2b6e5
#
_entry.id   7b77a64e47a24e5289b16a88a1d2b6e5
#
_cell.length_a   1.000
_cell.length_b   1.000
_cell.length_c   1.000
_cell.angle_alpha   90.00
_cell.angle_beta   90.00
_cell.angle_gamma   90.00
#
_symmetry.space_group_name_H-M   'P 1'
#
loop_
_entity.id
_entity.type
_entity.pdbx_description
1 polymer ?
#
loop_
_entity_poly.entity_id
_entity_poly.type
_entity_poly.pdbx_seq_one_letter_code
_entity_poly.pdbx_strand_id
1 'polypeptide(L)'
;MGAVLWAAMGTTTMKLKIVTIVAPLACLALVSCKVPGFGGGDKDPTGQVVATVDGEEITLTEVRTEMSGSPAPPNAQAAKAIQENAIQQIIIRKLMAQAAHEQGLDKSPDFAIQKQRAGQALLAQALQKQLTTSVPVPSKADAEAFVASHPGMFGQRKIMTVDQIRMPIPSNPAELKEMEPMHSLGEIEAWLNSKGITYQRAASVLDTAGADPNMIAQLDKLPPGEPFILPAGNVLLINDIRDTKLAPFTGEAATNYAMGIVRNQKLQEAVAKGVDNLVKVNASKIKYNASFKPARPLGAPPPAPAAKPPAPTPPALKP
;
A
#
# COMPACT_ATOMS: atom_id res chain seq x y z
N MET A 1 49.60 -38.89 -15.94
CA MET A 1 50.03 -40.13 -15.26
C MET A 1 48.98 -40.42 -14.23
N GLY A 2 48.19 -41.39 -14.23
CA GLY A 2 47.96 -42.70 -14.81
C GLY A 2 46.57 -43.06 -14.27
N ALA A 3 45.66 -43.37 -15.05
CA ALA A 3 45.37 -44.63 -15.74
C ALA A 3 45.00 -45.77 -14.82
N VAL A 4 43.77 -46.28 -15.11
CA VAL A 4 43.46 -47.68 -15.37
C VAL A 4 42.96 -48.46 -14.13
N LEU A 5 41.94 -49.33 -14.13
CA LEU A 5 41.27 -50.23 -15.08
C LEU A 5 40.04 -50.87 -14.34
N TRP A 6 38.87 -51.06 -14.97
CA TRP A 6 38.22 -52.29 -15.45
C TRP A 6 38.04 -53.47 -14.48
N ALA A 7 36.79 -53.93 -14.29
CA ALA A 7 36.23 -55.23 -14.74
C ALA A 7 34.87 -55.41 -14.06
N ALA A 8 33.74 -55.54 -14.68
CA ALA A 8 33.17 -56.61 -15.50
C ALA A 8 32.59 -57.80 -14.69
N MET A 9 31.33 -58.09 -15.01
CA MET A 9 30.62 -59.37 -14.98
C MET A 9 29.88 -59.84 -13.74
N GLY A 10 28.60 -60.13 -13.97
CA GLY A 10 27.82 -60.99 -13.12
C GLY A 10 26.31 -60.91 -13.36
N THR A 11 25.83 -61.29 -14.57
CA THR A 11 24.42 -61.60 -14.82
C THR A 11 23.99 -62.87 -14.10
N THR A 12 23.13 -62.76 -13.10
CA THR A 12 22.44 -63.93 -12.56
C THR A 12 20.93 -63.74 -12.69
N THR A 13 20.38 -64.38 -13.70
CA THR A 13 18.94 -64.53 -13.90
C THR A 13 18.36 -65.48 -12.86
N MET A 14 17.63 -64.95 -11.90
CA MET A 14 16.89 -65.74 -10.93
C MET A 14 15.42 -65.81 -11.33
N LYS A 15 14.99 -66.96 -11.82
CA LYS A 15 13.59 -67.32 -12.13
C LYS A 15 12.82 -67.43 -10.83
N LEU A 16 11.94 -66.50 -10.54
CA LEU A 16 11.01 -66.57 -9.41
C LEU A 16 9.70 -67.18 -9.88
N LYS A 17 9.37 -68.32 -9.32
CA LYS A 17 8.11 -69.05 -9.55
C LYS A 17 6.95 -68.25 -8.94
N ILE A 18 5.93 -68.03 -9.78
CA ILE A 18 4.63 -67.47 -9.37
C ILE A 18 3.89 -68.53 -8.58
N VAL A 19 3.70 -68.29 -7.28
CA VAL A 19 2.75 -69.05 -6.45
C VAL A 19 1.49 -68.20 -6.32
N THR A 20 0.46 -68.64 -7.00
CA THR A 20 -0.87 -68.08 -6.94
C THR A 20 -1.54 -68.46 -5.63
N ILE A 21 -1.65 -67.58 -4.69
CA ILE A 21 -2.48 -67.75 -3.48
C ILE A 21 -3.77 -66.96 -3.74
N VAL A 22 -4.84 -67.69 -3.95
CA VAL A 22 -6.21 -67.16 -3.96
C VAL A 22 -6.64 -67.04 -2.49
N ALA A 23 -6.84 -65.85 -2.02
CA ALA A 23 -7.46 -65.56 -0.71
C ALA A 23 -8.71 -64.67 -0.92
N PRO A 24 -9.77 -64.90 -0.16
CA PRO A 24 -11.10 -64.39 -0.47
C PRO A 24 -11.23 -62.89 -0.17
N LEU A 25 -11.93 -62.23 -1.06
CA LEU A 25 -12.33 -60.82 -1.05
C LEU A 25 -13.29 -60.57 0.12
N ALA A 26 -12.79 -60.05 1.24
CA ALA A 26 -13.63 -59.44 2.25
C ALA A 26 -13.88 -57.98 1.85
N CYS A 27 -15.05 -57.68 1.31
CA CYS A 27 -15.53 -56.34 1.04
C CYS A 27 -15.71 -55.57 2.39
N LEU A 28 -14.71 -54.79 2.80
CA LEU A 28 -14.92 -53.68 3.73
C LEU A 28 -15.46 -52.51 2.91
N ALA A 29 -16.78 -52.35 2.93
CA ALA A 29 -17.44 -51.13 2.46
C ALA A 29 -17.02 -49.99 3.39
N LEU A 30 -16.01 -49.25 2.98
CA LEU A 30 -15.75 -47.90 3.51
C LEU A 30 -16.92 -47.02 3.06
N VAL A 31 -17.89 -46.87 3.97
CA VAL A 31 -18.91 -45.84 3.86
C VAL A 31 -18.16 -44.51 3.95
N SER A 32 -17.75 -43.98 2.78
CA SER A 32 -17.32 -42.61 2.64
C SER A 32 -18.55 -41.74 2.86
N CYS A 33 -18.78 -41.29 4.10
CA CYS A 33 -19.69 -40.21 4.37
C CYS A 33 -19.18 -38.99 3.62
N LYS A 34 -19.71 -38.79 2.42
CA LYS A 34 -19.57 -37.53 1.68
C LYS A 34 -20.39 -36.49 2.42
N VAL A 35 -19.77 -35.78 3.36
CA VAL A 35 -20.33 -34.54 3.90
C VAL A 35 -20.54 -33.61 2.71
N PRO A 36 -21.74 -33.04 2.48
CA PRO A 36 -21.94 -32.09 1.40
C PRO A 36 -21.02 -30.89 1.65
N GLY A 37 -19.90 -30.90 0.92
CA GLY A 37 -18.87 -29.86 1.03
C GLY A 37 -19.39 -28.54 0.56
N PHE A 38 -19.02 -27.53 1.24
CA PHE A 38 -18.98 -26.15 0.79
C PHE A 38 -18.35 -26.09 -0.61
N GLY A 39 -19.16 -25.85 -1.63
CA GLY A 39 -18.70 -25.75 -3.00
C GLY A 39 -17.94 -24.46 -3.23
N GLY A 40 -16.64 -24.56 -3.34
CA GLY A 40 -15.77 -23.49 -3.83
C GLY A 40 -14.38 -24.08 -4.02
N GLY A 41 -13.90 -24.18 -5.23
CA GLY A 41 -12.69 -24.90 -5.63
C GLY A 41 -11.36 -24.31 -5.16
N ASP A 42 -11.29 -23.79 -3.95
CA ASP A 42 -10.04 -23.46 -3.29
C ASP A 42 -9.55 -24.70 -2.54
N LYS A 43 -8.34 -25.16 -2.88
CA LYS A 43 -7.68 -26.23 -2.13
C LYS A 43 -7.49 -25.78 -0.70
N ASP A 44 -7.96 -26.57 0.25
CA ASP A 44 -7.72 -26.32 1.67
C ASP A 44 -6.22 -26.09 1.94
N PRO A 45 -5.88 -25.15 2.83
CA PRO A 45 -4.48 -24.89 3.16
C PRO A 45 -3.81 -26.18 3.65
N THR A 46 -2.79 -26.63 2.95
CA THR A 46 -2.03 -27.84 3.33
C THR A 46 -1.07 -27.52 4.47
N GLY A 47 -0.94 -28.42 5.44
CA GLY A 47 0.00 -28.27 6.55
C GLY A 47 -0.32 -29.16 7.73
N GLN A 48 0.49 -29.03 8.80
CA GLN A 48 0.23 -29.73 10.05
C GLN A 48 -1.06 -29.21 10.69
N VAL A 49 -1.98 -30.10 11.00
CA VAL A 49 -3.24 -29.76 11.69
C VAL A 49 -2.92 -29.43 13.14
N VAL A 50 -3.41 -28.29 13.63
CA VAL A 50 -3.23 -27.79 15.00
C VAL A 50 -4.53 -27.81 15.81
N ALA A 51 -5.68 -27.75 15.13
CA ALA A 51 -7.00 -27.86 15.74
C ALA A 51 -8.04 -28.27 14.68
N THR A 52 -9.23 -28.67 15.13
CA THR A 52 -10.37 -28.99 14.26
C THR A 52 -11.62 -28.33 14.84
N VAL A 53 -12.43 -27.71 14.00
CA VAL A 53 -13.71 -27.07 14.36
C VAL A 53 -14.80 -27.65 13.46
N ASP A 54 -15.73 -28.37 14.02
CA ASP A 54 -16.85 -29.01 13.31
C ASP A 54 -16.42 -29.80 12.05
N GLY A 55 -15.29 -30.54 12.17
CA GLY A 55 -14.72 -31.31 11.08
C GLY A 55 -13.82 -30.52 10.11
N GLU A 56 -13.77 -29.22 10.18
CA GLU A 56 -12.82 -28.40 9.44
C GLU A 56 -11.48 -28.29 10.16
N GLU A 57 -10.41 -28.57 9.45
CA GLU A 57 -9.06 -28.50 9.97
C GLU A 57 -8.56 -27.03 10.04
N ILE A 58 -7.81 -26.73 11.11
CA ILE A 58 -7.00 -25.51 11.23
C ILE A 58 -5.54 -25.93 11.11
N THR A 59 -4.86 -25.40 10.11
CA THR A 59 -3.48 -25.78 9.85
C THR A 59 -2.48 -24.79 10.45
N LEU A 60 -1.25 -25.26 10.70
CA LEU A 60 -0.16 -24.40 11.13
C LEU A 60 0.13 -23.25 10.14
N THR A 61 -0.16 -23.46 8.86
CA THR A 61 -0.05 -22.44 7.81
C THR A 61 -1.07 -21.33 8.02
N GLU A 62 -2.31 -21.64 8.36
CA GLU A 62 -3.34 -20.64 8.70
C GLU A 62 -2.93 -19.83 9.94
N VAL A 63 -2.43 -20.52 10.98
CA VAL A 63 -1.95 -19.86 12.20
C VAL A 63 -0.80 -18.91 11.91
N ARG A 64 0.17 -19.30 11.09
CA ARG A 64 1.28 -18.43 10.69
C ARG A 64 0.79 -17.23 9.86
N THR A 65 -0.22 -17.43 9.03
CA THR A 65 -0.83 -16.35 8.25
C THR A 65 -1.56 -15.36 9.17
N GLU A 66 -2.29 -15.85 10.17
CA GLU A 66 -2.96 -15.01 11.17
C GLU A 66 -1.96 -14.19 11.99
N MET A 67 -0.82 -14.79 12.33
CA MET A 67 0.25 -14.11 13.05
C MET A 67 1.07 -13.14 12.17
N SER A 68 0.88 -13.17 10.85
CA SER A 68 1.63 -12.32 9.93
C SER A 68 1.30 -10.83 10.19
N GLY A 69 2.35 -10.02 10.39
CA GLY A 69 2.20 -8.61 10.74
C GLY A 69 2.24 -8.31 12.25
N SER A 70 2.25 -9.34 13.10
CA SER A 70 2.51 -9.15 14.53
C SER A 70 3.98 -8.80 14.79
N PRO A 71 4.29 -7.95 15.78
CA PRO A 71 5.67 -7.70 16.19
C PRO A 71 6.37 -8.99 16.60
N ALA A 72 7.69 -9.03 16.42
CA ALA A 72 8.49 -10.16 16.86
C ALA A 72 8.34 -10.38 18.38
N PRO A 73 7.99 -11.60 18.83
CA PRO A 73 7.80 -11.87 20.25
C PRO A 73 9.13 -11.73 21.02
N PRO A 74 9.14 -11.12 22.23
CA PRO A 74 10.36 -10.89 22.98
C PRO A 74 10.95 -12.18 23.58
N ASN A 75 10.15 -13.24 23.72
CA ASN A 75 10.57 -14.53 24.27
C ASN A 75 9.64 -15.66 23.83
N ALA A 76 10.03 -16.91 24.13
CA ALA A 76 9.28 -18.11 23.75
C ALA A 76 7.86 -18.16 24.36
N GLN A 77 7.68 -17.66 25.59
CA GLN A 77 6.37 -17.64 26.25
C GLN A 77 5.42 -16.66 25.55
N ALA A 78 5.91 -15.48 25.18
CA ALA A 78 5.13 -14.52 24.39
C ALA A 78 4.80 -15.08 23.00
N ALA A 79 5.74 -15.78 22.36
CA ALA A 79 5.49 -16.45 21.08
C ALA A 79 4.36 -17.47 21.18
N LYS A 80 4.37 -18.29 22.24
CA LYS A 80 3.32 -19.28 22.49
C LYS A 80 1.96 -18.61 22.74
N ALA A 81 1.91 -17.57 23.54
CA ALA A 81 0.67 -16.83 23.82
C ALA A 81 0.09 -16.19 22.55
N ILE A 82 0.93 -15.61 21.67
CA ILE A 82 0.51 -15.07 20.36
C ILE A 82 -0.06 -16.19 19.48
N GLN A 83 0.59 -17.36 19.44
CA GLN A 83 0.11 -18.50 18.67
C GLN A 83 -1.23 -19.04 19.20
N GLU A 84 -1.38 -19.19 20.52
CA GLU A 84 -2.64 -19.61 21.16
C GLU A 84 -3.78 -18.63 20.85
N ASN A 85 -3.50 -17.34 20.93
CA ASN A 85 -4.48 -16.29 20.57
C ASN A 85 -4.87 -16.36 19.10
N ALA A 86 -3.90 -16.52 18.19
CA ALA A 86 -4.19 -16.68 16.76
C ALA A 86 -5.10 -17.89 16.48
N ILE A 87 -4.84 -19.04 17.12
CA ILE A 87 -5.69 -20.23 17.01
C ILE A 87 -7.12 -19.93 17.49
N GLN A 88 -7.27 -19.26 18.63
CA GLN A 88 -8.59 -18.88 19.16
C GLN A 88 -9.34 -17.92 18.21
N GLN A 89 -8.65 -16.95 17.61
CA GLN A 89 -9.25 -16.04 16.63
C GLN A 89 -9.73 -16.78 15.38
N ILE A 90 -8.96 -17.74 14.89
CA ILE A 90 -9.36 -18.57 13.75
C ILE A 90 -10.60 -19.40 14.11
N ILE A 91 -10.63 -20.04 15.29
CA ILE A 91 -11.77 -20.82 15.75
C ILE A 91 -13.03 -19.97 15.83
N ILE A 92 -12.96 -18.81 16.48
CA ILE A 92 -14.11 -17.89 16.60
C ILE A 92 -14.59 -17.46 15.22
N ARG A 93 -13.70 -17.09 14.32
CA ARG A 93 -14.04 -16.69 12.95
C ARG A 93 -14.74 -17.80 12.18
N LYS A 94 -14.25 -19.05 12.27
CA LYS A 94 -14.89 -20.22 11.63
C LYS A 94 -16.29 -20.45 12.19
N LEU A 95 -16.46 -20.46 13.50
CA LEU A 95 -17.78 -20.63 14.15
C LEU A 95 -18.75 -19.51 13.76
N MET A 96 -18.30 -18.27 13.72
CA MET A 96 -19.14 -17.13 13.27
C MET A 96 -19.52 -17.27 11.79
N ALA A 97 -18.61 -17.68 10.95
CA ALA A 97 -18.85 -17.89 9.52
C ALA A 97 -19.86 -19.02 9.30
N GLN A 98 -19.74 -20.13 10.05
CA GLN A 98 -20.68 -21.23 10.00
C GLN A 98 -22.10 -20.79 10.43
N ALA A 99 -22.22 -20.11 11.57
CA ALA A 99 -23.51 -19.60 12.04
C ALA A 99 -24.14 -18.60 11.04
N ALA A 100 -23.33 -17.77 10.39
CA ALA A 100 -23.80 -16.85 9.36
C ALA A 100 -24.30 -17.61 8.11
N HIS A 101 -23.62 -18.69 7.73
CA HIS A 101 -24.03 -19.55 6.63
C HIS A 101 -25.35 -20.28 6.93
N GLU A 102 -25.50 -20.84 8.13
CA GLU A 102 -26.74 -21.50 8.59
C GLU A 102 -27.93 -20.54 8.54
N GLN A 103 -27.72 -19.26 8.88
CA GLN A 103 -28.70 -18.20 8.78
C GLN A 103 -28.93 -17.69 7.34
N GLY A 104 -28.17 -18.18 6.37
CA GLY A 104 -28.28 -17.77 4.97
C GLY A 104 -27.79 -16.37 4.65
N LEU A 105 -26.97 -15.75 5.52
CA LEU A 105 -26.45 -14.39 5.31
C LEU A 105 -25.54 -14.29 4.10
N ASP A 106 -24.89 -15.39 3.73
CA ASP A 106 -24.04 -15.54 2.53
C ASP A 106 -24.83 -15.56 1.22
N LYS A 107 -26.17 -15.73 1.27
CA LYS A 107 -27.05 -15.79 0.09
C LYS A 107 -27.53 -14.42 -0.37
N SER A 108 -27.25 -13.35 0.39
CA SER A 108 -27.67 -12.01 0.01
C SER A 108 -26.91 -11.50 -1.21
N PRO A 109 -27.55 -10.73 -2.12
CA PRO A 109 -26.88 -10.11 -3.27
C PRO A 109 -25.70 -9.22 -2.84
N ASP A 110 -25.84 -8.48 -1.74
CA ASP A 110 -24.81 -7.62 -1.21
C ASP A 110 -23.58 -8.40 -0.76
N PHE A 111 -23.77 -9.56 -0.10
CA PHE A 111 -22.67 -10.42 0.28
C PHE A 111 -21.92 -10.96 -0.95
N ALA A 112 -22.65 -11.38 -1.98
CA ALA A 112 -22.06 -11.87 -3.22
C ALA A 112 -21.15 -10.80 -3.88
N ILE A 113 -21.61 -9.55 -3.93
CA ILE A 113 -20.83 -8.41 -4.47
C ILE A 113 -19.59 -8.15 -3.60
N GLN A 114 -19.73 -8.16 -2.26
CA GLN A 114 -18.63 -7.94 -1.34
C GLN A 114 -17.58 -9.06 -1.44
N LYS A 115 -18.00 -10.31 -1.50
CA LYS A 115 -17.12 -11.48 -1.69
C LYS A 115 -16.32 -11.36 -2.99
N GLN A 116 -17.00 -11.03 -4.10
CA GLN A 116 -16.35 -10.83 -5.39
C GLN A 116 -15.31 -9.70 -5.32
N ARG A 117 -15.68 -8.55 -4.74
CA ARG A 117 -14.78 -7.41 -4.57
C ARG A 117 -13.56 -7.75 -3.70
N ALA A 118 -13.77 -8.48 -2.60
CA ALA A 118 -12.67 -8.93 -1.73
C ALA A 118 -11.70 -9.85 -2.47
N GLY A 119 -12.20 -10.83 -3.22
CA GLY A 119 -11.38 -11.72 -4.04
C GLY A 119 -10.58 -10.96 -5.11
N GLN A 120 -11.22 -10.02 -5.82
CA GLN A 120 -10.54 -9.17 -6.80
C GLN A 120 -9.46 -8.29 -6.15
N ALA A 121 -9.71 -7.74 -4.95
CA ALA A 121 -8.72 -6.95 -4.22
C ALA A 121 -7.50 -7.78 -3.82
N LEU A 122 -7.69 -9.02 -3.35
CA LEU A 122 -6.59 -9.93 -3.02
C LEU A 122 -5.74 -10.27 -4.25
N LEU A 123 -6.39 -10.57 -5.39
CA LEU A 123 -5.69 -10.86 -6.64
C LEU A 123 -4.91 -9.64 -7.15
N ALA A 124 -5.51 -8.44 -7.08
CA ALA A 124 -4.83 -7.19 -7.44
C ALA A 124 -3.61 -6.93 -6.54
N GLN A 125 -3.74 -7.16 -5.24
CA GLN A 125 -2.63 -7.04 -4.29
C GLN A 125 -1.50 -8.05 -4.58
N ALA A 126 -1.85 -9.30 -4.90
CA ALA A 126 -0.88 -10.31 -5.28
C ALA A 126 -0.10 -9.93 -6.54
N LEU A 127 -0.79 -9.41 -7.57
CA LEU A 127 -0.15 -8.90 -8.78
C LEU A 127 0.74 -7.70 -8.48
N GLN A 128 0.28 -6.75 -7.67
CA GLN A 128 1.08 -5.60 -7.26
C GLN A 128 2.37 -6.04 -6.55
N LYS A 129 2.28 -7.02 -5.65
CA LYS A 129 3.45 -7.62 -5.00
C LYS A 129 4.40 -8.24 -6.03
N GLN A 130 3.89 -8.97 -7.01
CA GLN A 130 4.70 -9.56 -8.08
C GLN A 130 5.42 -8.48 -8.90
N LEU A 131 4.74 -7.41 -9.30
CA LEU A 131 5.32 -6.29 -10.05
C LEU A 131 6.47 -5.61 -9.27
N THR A 132 6.36 -5.54 -7.94
CA THR A 132 7.37 -4.91 -7.09
C THR A 132 8.54 -5.83 -6.73
N THR A 133 8.34 -7.15 -6.75
CA THR A 133 9.38 -8.14 -6.39
C THR A 133 10.58 -8.12 -7.35
N SER A 134 10.35 -7.80 -8.63
CA SER A 134 11.39 -7.71 -9.65
C SER A 134 12.16 -6.38 -9.66
N VAL A 135 11.73 -5.40 -8.84
CA VAL A 135 12.40 -4.09 -8.80
C VAL A 135 13.73 -4.20 -8.05
N PRO A 136 14.86 -3.90 -8.71
CA PRO A 136 16.16 -3.99 -8.08
C PRO A 136 16.31 -2.98 -6.95
N VAL A 137 17.06 -3.35 -5.91
CA VAL A 137 17.44 -2.42 -4.85
C VAL A 137 18.31 -1.32 -5.46
N PRO A 138 18.03 -0.04 -5.19
CA PRO A 138 18.86 1.06 -5.68
C PRO A 138 20.32 0.90 -5.24
N SER A 139 21.24 1.26 -6.11
CA SER A 139 22.66 1.32 -5.76
C SER A 139 22.98 2.57 -4.94
N LYS A 140 24.14 2.57 -4.29
CA LYS A 140 24.66 3.77 -3.61
C LYS A 140 24.81 4.94 -4.59
N ALA A 141 25.27 4.67 -5.81
CA ALA A 141 25.40 5.68 -6.86
C ALA A 141 24.05 6.32 -7.25
N ASP A 142 22.97 5.51 -7.33
CA ASP A 142 21.61 6.04 -7.57
C ASP A 142 21.19 7.02 -6.44
N ALA A 143 21.48 6.66 -5.19
CA ALA A 143 21.17 7.51 -4.04
C ALA A 143 21.99 8.79 -3.99
N GLU A 144 23.28 8.71 -4.29
CA GLU A 144 24.19 9.88 -4.37
C GLU A 144 23.77 10.83 -5.51
N ALA A 145 23.38 10.28 -6.66
CA ALA A 145 22.84 11.07 -7.77
C ALA A 145 21.52 11.77 -7.36
N PHE A 146 20.66 11.09 -6.60
CA PHE A 146 19.43 11.68 -6.07
C PHE A 146 19.75 12.82 -5.09
N VAL A 147 20.69 12.62 -4.17
CA VAL A 147 21.12 13.67 -3.22
C VAL A 147 21.64 14.91 -3.99
N ALA A 148 22.46 14.71 -5.00
CA ALA A 148 23.03 15.78 -5.82
C ALA A 148 21.95 16.55 -6.60
N SER A 149 20.92 15.85 -7.09
CA SER A 149 19.84 16.47 -7.88
C SER A 149 18.75 17.14 -7.03
N HIS A 150 18.77 16.96 -5.70
CA HIS A 150 17.77 17.51 -4.78
C HIS A 150 18.43 18.32 -3.65
N PRO A 151 19.20 19.38 -3.97
CA PRO A 151 19.96 20.12 -2.95
C PRO A 151 19.07 20.70 -1.83
N GLY A 152 17.85 21.13 -2.13
CA GLY A 152 16.91 21.66 -1.14
C GLY A 152 16.47 20.66 -0.07
N MET A 153 16.49 19.35 -0.39
CA MET A 153 16.22 18.28 0.58
C MET A 153 17.47 17.89 1.38
N PHE A 154 18.65 18.17 0.87
CA PHE A 154 19.93 17.67 1.41
C PHE A 154 20.91 18.80 1.74
N GLY A 155 21.81 19.15 0.84
CA GLY A 155 22.86 20.15 1.10
C GLY A 155 22.34 21.55 1.46
N GLN A 156 21.20 21.93 0.93
CA GLN A 156 20.50 23.20 1.20
C GLN A 156 19.22 22.98 2.02
N ARG A 157 19.13 21.86 2.75
CA ARG A 157 17.98 21.57 3.61
C ARG A 157 17.75 22.70 4.59
N LYS A 158 16.49 23.10 4.73
CA LYS A 158 16.02 24.12 5.65
C LYS A 158 15.08 23.50 6.68
N ILE A 159 15.19 23.96 7.91
CA ILE A 159 14.21 23.74 8.98
C ILE A 159 13.55 25.09 9.23
N MET A 160 12.26 25.17 8.99
CA MET A 160 11.47 26.40 9.11
C MET A 160 10.55 26.30 10.31
N THR A 161 10.62 27.27 11.22
CA THR A 161 9.60 27.44 12.24
C THR A 161 8.46 28.23 11.60
N VAL A 162 7.26 27.69 11.62
CA VAL A 162 6.08 28.31 11.04
C VAL A 162 5.02 28.54 12.11
N ASP A 163 4.31 29.64 11.98
CA ASP A 163 3.03 29.84 12.65
C ASP A 163 1.96 29.27 11.73
N GLN A 164 1.13 28.35 12.23
CA GLN A 164 0.27 27.52 11.40
C GLN A 164 -1.19 27.60 11.87
N ILE A 165 -2.08 27.91 10.95
CA ILE A 165 -3.52 27.72 11.10
C ILE A 165 -3.92 26.39 10.44
N ARG A 166 -4.59 25.54 11.20
CA ARG A 166 -5.18 24.29 10.72
C ARG A 166 -6.69 24.42 10.68
N MET A 167 -7.29 24.26 9.51
CA MET A 167 -8.73 24.34 9.31
C MET A 167 -9.24 23.16 8.44
N PRO A 168 -10.54 22.77 8.54
CA PRO A 168 -11.14 21.84 7.59
C PRO A 168 -11.08 22.40 6.16
N ILE A 169 -11.03 21.51 5.16
CA ILE A 169 -11.18 21.94 3.78
C ILE A 169 -12.61 22.46 3.60
N PRO A 170 -12.82 23.72 3.14
CA PRO A 170 -14.14 24.26 2.88
C PRO A 170 -14.91 23.40 1.88
N SER A 171 -16.19 23.18 2.11
CA SER A 171 -17.06 22.45 1.17
C SER A 171 -17.26 23.23 -0.14
N ASN A 172 -17.16 24.55 -0.06
CA ASN A 172 -17.26 25.43 -1.23
C ASN A 172 -15.85 25.90 -1.66
N PRO A 173 -15.33 25.49 -2.83
CA PRO A 173 -14.02 25.92 -3.31
C PRO A 173 -13.90 27.44 -3.53
N ALA A 174 -15.03 28.17 -3.67
CA ALA A 174 -15.01 29.63 -3.80
C ALA A 174 -14.46 30.33 -2.54
N GLU A 175 -14.63 29.72 -1.37
CA GLU A 175 -14.11 30.26 -0.12
C GLU A 175 -12.57 30.30 -0.07
N LEU A 176 -11.91 29.38 -0.77
CA LEU A 176 -10.45 29.40 -0.89
C LEU A 176 -9.97 30.62 -1.70
N LYS A 177 -10.77 31.07 -2.69
CA LYS A 177 -10.45 32.25 -3.49
C LYS A 177 -10.59 33.53 -2.69
N GLU A 178 -11.50 33.56 -1.70
CA GLU A 178 -11.63 34.73 -0.82
C GLU A 178 -10.37 34.97 0.04
N MET A 179 -9.56 33.93 0.28
CA MET A 179 -8.30 34.04 1.00
C MET A 179 -7.13 34.47 0.11
N GLU A 180 -7.23 34.39 -1.22
CA GLU A 180 -6.14 34.77 -2.14
C GLU A 180 -5.60 36.20 -1.93
N PRO A 181 -6.41 37.22 -1.62
CA PRO A 181 -5.92 38.58 -1.38
C PRO A 181 -5.39 38.82 0.03
N MET A 182 -5.38 37.85 0.91
CA MET A 182 -4.95 37.95 2.29
C MET A 182 -3.45 37.67 2.41
N HIS A 183 -2.69 38.61 2.97
CA HIS A 183 -1.23 38.54 3.05
C HIS A 183 -0.73 38.27 4.47
N SER A 184 -1.60 38.01 5.43
CA SER A 184 -1.22 37.68 6.81
C SER A 184 -2.14 36.64 7.45
N LEU A 185 -1.62 35.87 8.42
CA LEU A 185 -2.44 34.99 9.22
C LEU A 185 -3.52 35.75 10.02
N GLY A 186 -3.26 37.01 10.40
CA GLY A 186 -4.24 37.83 11.11
C GLY A 186 -5.48 38.15 10.27
N GLU A 187 -5.30 38.48 8.99
CA GLU A 187 -6.40 38.69 8.03
C GLU A 187 -7.19 37.38 7.81
N ILE A 188 -6.50 36.25 7.68
CA ILE A 188 -7.11 34.94 7.53
C ILE A 188 -7.90 34.56 8.79
N GLU A 189 -7.36 34.81 10.00
CA GLU A 189 -8.09 34.59 11.25
C GLU A 189 -9.35 35.44 11.35
N ALA A 190 -9.27 36.72 11.00
CA ALA A 190 -10.43 37.59 11.00
C ALA A 190 -11.52 37.09 10.02
N TRP A 191 -11.11 36.64 8.85
CA TRP A 191 -12.01 36.04 7.87
C TRP A 191 -12.64 34.74 8.39
N LEU A 192 -11.85 33.80 8.95
CA LEU A 192 -12.33 32.56 9.53
C LEU A 192 -13.37 32.82 10.62
N ASN A 193 -13.10 33.78 11.50
CA ASN A 193 -14.03 34.19 12.56
C ASN A 193 -15.32 34.77 11.98
N SER A 194 -15.23 35.60 10.92
CA SER A 194 -16.42 36.18 10.27
C SER A 194 -17.32 35.13 9.61
N LYS A 195 -16.74 34.01 9.15
CA LYS A 195 -17.45 32.86 8.53
C LYS A 195 -17.89 31.82 9.58
N GLY A 196 -17.49 31.94 10.84
CA GLY A 196 -17.77 30.94 11.89
C GLY A 196 -17.03 29.62 11.64
N ILE A 197 -15.91 29.62 10.91
CA ILE A 197 -15.13 28.42 10.63
C ILE A 197 -14.21 28.14 11.81
N THR A 198 -14.31 26.95 12.38
CA THR A 198 -13.45 26.51 13.48
C THR A 198 -12.05 26.19 12.97
N TYR A 199 -11.03 26.71 13.62
CA TYR A 199 -9.63 26.47 13.31
C TYR A 199 -8.78 26.30 14.57
N GLN A 200 -7.56 25.83 14.40
CA GLN A 200 -6.53 25.77 15.44
C GLN A 200 -5.30 26.52 14.94
N ARG A 201 -4.69 27.31 15.83
CA ARG A 201 -3.42 28.00 15.53
C ARG A 201 -2.35 27.52 16.50
N ALA A 202 -1.19 27.13 15.97
CA ALA A 202 -0.05 26.66 16.74
C ALA A 202 1.26 26.87 15.97
N ALA A 203 2.36 26.97 16.69
CA ALA A 203 3.68 26.87 16.09
C ALA A 203 3.92 25.42 15.59
N SER A 204 4.56 25.30 14.43
CA SER A 204 4.93 24.02 13.83
C SER A 204 6.32 24.11 13.19
N VAL A 205 6.86 22.98 12.79
CA VAL A 205 8.16 22.89 12.11
C VAL A 205 7.99 22.23 10.76
N LEU A 206 8.50 22.88 9.73
CA LEU A 206 8.57 22.33 8.38
C LEU A 206 10.03 22.00 8.07
N ASP A 207 10.26 20.75 7.66
CA ASP A 207 11.57 20.24 7.28
C ASP A 207 11.59 19.92 5.79
N THR A 208 12.47 20.59 5.04
CA THR A 208 12.53 20.40 3.59
C THR A 208 13.08 19.04 3.16
N ALA A 209 13.70 18.25 4.05
CA ALA A 209 14.15 16.91 3.74
C ALA A 209 12.99 15.95 3.33
N GLY A 210 11.79 16.16 3.91
CA GLY A 210 10.59 15.39 3.60
C GLY A 210 9.62 16.09 2.63
N ALA A 211 9.98 17.25 2.11
CA ALA A 211 9.10 18.07 1.30
C ALA A 211 9.20 17.75 -0.20
N ASP A 212 8.12 18.01 -0.94
CA ASP A 212 8.14 17.90 -2.40
C ASP A 212 9.10 18.95 -2.99
N PRO A 213 9.99 18.59 -3.94
CA PRO A 213 10.94 19.52 -4.54
C PRO A 213 10.30 20.75 -5.20
N ASN A 214 9.11 20.59 -5.79
CA ASN A 214 8.38 21.72 -6.38
C ASN A 214 7.88 22.68 -5.30
N MET A 215 7.44 22.12 -4.15
CA MET A 215 7.05 22.92 -2.99
C MET A 215 8.25 23.72 -2.45
N ILE A 216 9.41 23.09 -2.31
CA ILE A 216 10.64 23.78 -1.87
C ILE A 216 10.95 24.95 -2.81
N ALA A 217 10.90 24.74 -4.13
CA ALA A 217 11.15 25.76 -5.13
C ALA A 217 10.12 26.91 -5.10
N GLN A 218 8.89 26.63 -4.65
CA GLN A 218 7.87 27.67 -4.45
C GLN A 218 8.12 28.46 -3.16
N LEU A 219 8.46 27.77 -2.07
CA LEU A 219 8.79 28.39 -0.78
C LEU A 219 10.00 29.33 -0.89
N ASP A 220 11.00 28.97 -1.71
CA ASP A 220 12.19 29.79 -1.95
C ASP A 220 11.89 31.11 -2.68
N LYS A 221 10.73 31.22 -3.35
CA LYS A 221 10.25 32.40 -4.07
C LYS A 221 9.21 33.19 -3.28
N LEU A 222 8.78 32.69 -2.13
CA LEU A 222 7.75 33.30 -1.33
C LEU A 222 8.31 34.59 -0.68
N PRO A 223 7.61 35.73 -0.78
CA PRO A 223 7.98 36.93 -0.06
C PRO A 223 7.99 36.70 1.46
N PRO A 224 8.88 37.32 2.23
CA PRO A 224 8.87 37.22 3.67
C PRO A 224 7.53 37.67 4.28
N GLY A 225 6.98 36.82 5.18
CA GLY A 225 5.70 37.06 5.84
C GLY A 225 4.46 36.76 5.02
N GLU A 226 4.63 36.30 3.77
CA GLU A 226 3.50 35.84 2.93
C GLU A 226 3.06 34.46 3.37
N PRO A 227 1.76 34.25 3.71
CA PRO A 227 1.24 32.93 4.05
C PRO A 227 1.18 32.00 2.85
N PHE A 228 1.36 30.70 3.08
CA PHE A 228 1.17 29.65 2.08
C PHE A 228 0.32 28.51 2.62
N ILE A 229 -0.40 27.84 1.71
CA ILE A 229 -1.37 26.82 2.05
C ILE A 229 -0.85 25.46 1.61
N LEU A 230 -0.88 24.47 2.52
CA LEU A 230 -0.59 23.08 2.26
C LEU A 230 -1.82 22.21 2.57
N PRO A 231 -2.32 21.45 1.60
CA PRO A 231 -3.36 20.44 1.89
C PRO A 231 -2.75 19.26 2.65
N ALA A 232 -3.42 18.82 3.71
CA ALA A 232 -3.01 17.68 4.53
C ALA A 232 -4.21 16.77 4.83
N GLY A 233 -4.50 15.82 3.93
CA GLY A 233 -5.67 14.95 4.01
C GLY A 233 -6.97 15.75 3.87
N ASN A 234 -7.76 15.82 4.94
CA ASN A 234 -9.04 16.53 4.99
C ASN A 234 -8.95 17.94 5.61
N VAL A 235 -7.73 18.44 5.83
CA VAL A 235 -7.49 19.77 6.40
C VAL A 235 -6.57 20.60 5.52
N LEU A 236 -6.64 21.92 5.68
CA LEU A 236 -5.69 22.87 5.14
C LEU A 236 -4.78 23.36 6.27
N LEU A 237 -3.49 23.43 5.97
CA LEU A 237 -2.47 24.02 6.81
C LEU A 237 -2.05 25.33 6.16
N ILE A 238 -2.36 26.45 6.80
CA ILE A 238 -1.98 27.81 6.36
C ILE A 238 -0.80 28.21 7.23
N ASN A 239 0.32 28.49 6.62
CA ASN A 239 1.60 28.66 7.29
C ASN A 239 2.18 30.02 6.98
N ASP A 240 2.77 30.67 8.01
CA ASP A 240 3.62 31.86 7.88
C ASP A 240 5.00 31.50 8.45
N ILE A 241 6.07 31.70 7.66
CA ILE A 241 7.43 31.38 8.06
C ILE A 241 7.94 32.43 9.02
N ARG A 242 8.25 32.01 10.26
CA ARG A 242 8.81 32.90 11.32
C ARG A 242 10.32 32.87 11.37
N ASP A 243 10.92 31.73 11.13
CA ASP A 243 12.38 31.56 11.13
C ASP A 243 12.77 30.45 10.15
N THR A 244 13.94 30.58 9.57
CA THR A 244 14.51 29.60 8.66
C THR A 244 15.95 29.32 9.03
N LYS A 245 16.25 28.06 9.33
CA LYS A 245 17.59 27.57 9.66
C LYS A 245 18.10 26.66 8.56
N LEU A 246 19.27 26.97 8.01
CA LEU A 246 19.99 26.03 7.15
C LEU A 246 20.52 24.87 8.01
N ALA A 247 20.16 23.67 7.64
CA ALA A 247 20.51 22.43 8.35
C ALA A 247 20.92 21.34 7.34
N PRO A 248 22.10 21.43 6.73
CA PRO A 248 22.54 20.49 5.71
C PRO A 248 22.42 19.04 6.18
N PHE A 249 21.82 18.19 5.33
CA PHE A 249 21.71 16.78 5.55
C PHE A 249 22.64 16.07 4.56
N THR A 250 23.77 15.58 5.06
CA THR A 250 24.88 15.06 4.24
C THR A 250 25.41 13.73 4.78
N GLY A 251 26.36 13.14 4.07
CA GLY A 251 27.02 11.91 4.48
C GLY A 251 26.16 10.65 4.31
N GLU A 252 26.54 9.58 5.00
CA GLU A 252 25.93 8.27 4.88
C GLU A 252 24.43 8.26 5.24
N ALA A 253 24.04 9.02 6.25
CA ALA A 253 22.63 9.14 6.66
C ALA A 253 21.76 9.72 5.55
N ALA A 254 22.26 10.75 4.84
CA ALA A 254 21.57 11.32 3.69
C ALA A 254 21.47 10.34 2.52
N THR A 255 22.55 9.61 2.24
CA THR A 255 22.55 8.56 1.20
C THR A 255 21.57 7.44 1.52
N ASN A 256 21.52 6.97 2.77
CA ASN A 256 20.58 5.93 3.19
C ASN A 256 19.12 6.40 3.11
N TYR A 257 18.85 7.65 3.47
CA TYR A 257 17.52 8.25 3.32
C TYR A 257 17.12 8.38 1.85
N ALA A 258 18.01 8.87 1.00
CA ALA A 258 17.82 8.95 -0.44
C ALA A 258 17.57 7.58 -1.07
N MET A 259 18.29 6.54 -0.63
CA MET A 259 18.09 5.16 -1.10
C MET A 259 16.66 4.69 -0.83
N GLY A 260 16.09 5.01 0.34
CA GLY A 260 14.69 4.73 0.67
C GLY A 260 13.71 5.44 -0.28
N ILE A 261 13.94 6.71 -0.57
CA ILE A 261 13.11 7.49 -1.50
C ILE A 261 13.18 6.90 -2.90
N VAL A 262 14.39 6.69 -3.44
CA VAL A 262 14.59 6.13 -4.79
C VAL A 262 13.96 4.75 -4.91
N ARG A 263 14.08 3.92 -3.86
CA ARG A 263 13.42 2.62 -3.82
C ARG A 263 11.89 2.75 -3.93
N ASN A 264 11.30 3.61 -3.12
CA ASN A 264 9.85 3.83 -3.13
C ASN A 264 9.38 4.37 -4.50
N GLN A 265 10.12 5.30 -5.11
CA GLN A 265 9.82 5.80 -6.45
C GLN A 265 9.87 4.68 -7.50
N LYS A 266 10.91 3.85 -7.52
CA LYS A 266 11.03 2.72 -8.44
C LYS A 266 9.89 1.69 -8.24
N LEU A 267 9.47 1.44 -7.00
CA LEU A 267 8.35 0.54 -6.70
C LEU A 267 7.02 1.12 -7.23
N GLN A 268 6.75 2.40 -6.98
CA GLN A 268 5.55 3.08 -7.47
C GLN A 268 5.53 3.12 -9.01
N GLU A 269 6.67 3.41 -9.64
CA GLU A 269 6.80 3.42 -11.08
C GLU A 269 6.57 2.03 -11.70
N ALA A 270 7.06 0.96 -11.09
CA ALA A 270 6.82 -0.41 -11.55
C ALA A 270 5.33 -0.76 -11.52
N VAL A 271 4.64 -0.41 -10.43
CA VAL A 271 3.19 -0.60 -10.33
C VAL A 271 2.44 0.24 -11.36
N ALA A 272 2.77 1.52 -11.50
CA ALA A 272 2.13 2.41 -12.45
C ALA A 272 2.30 1.92 -13.90
N LYS A 273 3.51 1.52 -14.29
CA LYS A 273 3.79 0.92 -15.60
C LYS A 273 3.03 -0.38 -15.82
N GLY A 274 2.96 -1.23 -14.78
CA GLY A 274 2.20 -2.48 -14.82
C GLY A 274 0.71 -2.23 -15.07
N VAL A 275 0.11 -1.31 -14.33
CA VAL A 275 -1.30 -0.93 -14.49
C VAL A 275 -1.56 -0.30 -15.85
N ASP A 276 -0.70 0.63 -16.29
CA ASP A 276 -0.81 1.28 -17.62
C ASP A 276 -0.77 0.25 -18.76
N ASN A 277 0.15 -0.72 -18.67
CA ASN A 277 0.22 -1.81 -19.64
C ASN A 277 -1.05 -2.66 -19.64
N LEU A 278 -1.59 -3.02 -18.46
CA LEU A 278 -2.85 -3.77 -18.36
C LEU A 278 -4.01 -3.02 -19.01
N VAL A 279 -4.11 -1.70 -18.78
CA VAL A 279 -5.13 -0.84 -19.37
C VAL A 279 -4.99 -0.81 -20.90
N LYS A 280 -3.77 -0.60 -21.40
CA LYS A 280 -3.50 -0.54 -22.85
C LYS A 280 -3.83 -1.84 -23.57
N VAL A 281 -3.37 -2.97 -23.05
CA VAL A 281 -3.59 -4.30 -23.67
C VAL A 281 -5.08 -4.69 -23.67
N ASN A 282 -5.86 -4.21 -22.69
CA ASN A 282 -7.28 -4.55 -22.56
C ASN A 282 -8.22 -3.42 -23.01
N ALA A 283 -7.71 -2.33 -23.55
CA ALA A 283 -8.51 -1.16 -23.93
C ALA A 283 -9.71 -1.52 -24.86
N SER A 284 -9.51 -2.41 -25.84
CA SER A 284 -10.55 -2.87 -26.76
C SER A 284 -11.64 -3.74 -26.11
N LYS A 285 -11.34 -4.31 -24.93
CA LYS A 285 -12.27 -5.16 -24.18
C LYS A 285 -13.12 -4.34 -23.19
N ILE A 286 -12.74 -3.08 -22.93
CA ILE A 286 -13.46 -2.20 -22.01
C ILE A 286 -14.60 -1.55 -22.76
N LYS A 287 -15.83 -1.85 -22.38
CA LYS A 287 -17.05 -1.26 -22.95
C LYS A 287 -17.84 -0.56 -21.87
N TYR A 288 -18.20 0.68 -22.09
CA TYR A 288 -19.03 1.48 -21.19
C TYR A 288 -20.46 1.52 -21.69
N ASN A 289 -21.42 1.47 -20.77
CA ASN A 289 -22.76 1.92 -21.08
C ASN A 289 -22.69 3.44 -21.35
N ALA A 290 -23.42 3.92 -22.34
CA ALA A 290 -23.36 5.32 -22.79
C ALA A 290 -23.59 6.33 -21.64
N SER A 291 -24.51 6.01 -20.71
CA SER A 291 -24.84 6.87 -19.57
C SER A 291 -23.77 6.91 -18.47
N PHE A 292 -22.80 5.98 -18.49
CA PHE A 292 -21.77 5.83 -17.45
C PHE A 292 -20.35 5.93 -18.00
N LYS A 293 -20.20 6.36 -19.24
CA LYS A 293 -18.87 6.55 -19.84
C LYS A 293 -18.16 7.68 -19.10
N PRO A 294 -17.00 7.43 -18.47
CA PRO A 294 -16.27 8.47 -17.76
C PRO A 294 -15.76 9.53 -18.75
N ALA A 295 -15.78 10.78 -18.33
CA ALA A 295 -15.26 11.91 -19.13
C ALA A 295 -13.75 11.77 -19.40
N ARG A 296 -13.04 11.01 -18.57
CA ARG A 296 -11.58 10.81 -18.68
C ARG A 296 -11.28 9.35 -18.97
N PRO A 297 -10.30 9.07 -19.85
CA PRO A 297 -9.84 7.71 -20.07
C PRO A 297 -9.30 7.06 -18.78
N LEU A 298 -9.45 5.76 -18.67
CA LEU A 298 -8.85 4.98 -17.59
C LEU A 298 -7.31 5.11 -17.67
N GLY A 299 -6.66 5.34 -16.53
CA GLY A 299 -5.20 5.54 -16.47
C GLY A 299 -4.73 6.97 -16.78
N ALA A 300 -5.61 7.89 -17.13
CA ALA A 300 -5.22 9.28 -17.31
C ALA A 300 -4.74 9.90 -15.97
N PRO A 301 -3.62 10.63 -15.95
CA PRO A 301 -3.14 11.28 -14.75
C PRO A 301 -4.20 12.24 -14.17
N PRO A 302 -4.22 12.48 -12.84
CA PRO A 302 -5.11 13.47 -12.24
C PRO A 302 -4.99 14.81 -13.00
N PRO A 303 -6.06 15.62 -13.11
CA PRO A 303 -5.92 16.95 -13.67
C PRO A 303 -4.85 17.69 -12.87
N ALA A 304 -3.91 18.30 -13.59
CA ALA A 304 -3.03 19.27 -12.96
C ALA A 304 -3.90 20.27 -12.20
N PRO A 305 -3.50 20.69 -10.98
CA PRO A 305 -4.17 21.79 -10.30
C PRO A 305 -4.33 22.92 -11.32
N ALA A 306 -5.52 23.48 -11.42
CA ALA A 306 -5.80 24.54 -12.40
C ALA A 306 -4.68 25.59 -12.30
N ALA A 307 -3.98 25.82 -13.42
CA ALA A 307 -2.93 26.82 -13.47
C ALA A 307 -3.50 28.14 -12.95
N LYS A 308 -2.84 28.72 -11.94
CA LYS A 308 -3.20 30.05 -11.44
C LYS A 308 -3.30 31.00 -12.64
N PRO A 309 -4.39 31.76 -12.79
CA PRO A 309 -4.44 32.78 -13.85
C PRO A 309 -3.20 33.67 -13.73
N PRO A 310 -2.62 34.12 -14.86
CA PRO A 310 -1.48 35.02 -14.80
C PRO A 310 -1.87 36.24 -13.97
N ALA A 311 -0.98 36.64 -13.07
CA ALA A 311 -1.17 37.85 -12.25
C ALA A 311 -1.50 39.05 -13.16
N PRO A 312 -2.44 39.93 -12.76
CA PRO A 312 -2.74 41.10 -13.55
C PRO A 312 -1.47 41.94 -13.70
N THR A 313 -1.17 42.30 -14.95
CA THR A 313 -0.03 43.18 -15.28
C THR A 313 -0.20 44.48 -14.54
N PRO A 314 0.79 44.96 -13.75
CA PRO A 314 0.68 46.24 -13.08
C PRO A 314 0.45 47.36 -14.12
N PRO A 315 -0.38 48.38 -13.81
CA PRO A 315 -0.63 49.46 -14.74
C PRO A 315 0.68 50.20 -15.01
N ALA A 316 0.97 50.44 -16.29
CA ALA A 316 2.12 51.21 -16.71
C ALA A 316 2.08 52.58 -16.07
N LEU A 317 3.13 52.92 -15.30
CA LEU A 317 3.35 54.30 -14.82
C LEU A 317 3.47 55.19 -16.08
N LYS A 318 2.53 56.13 -16.21
CA LYS A 318 2.65 57.21 -17.20
C LYS A 318 3.74 58.16 -16.79
N PRO A 319 4.52 58.67 -17.75
CA PRO A 319 5.61 59.62 -17.50
C PRO A 319 5.16 60.93 -16.89
#